data_406d8fd07621e298427d3ed5c80c5f74
#
_entry.id   406d8fd07621e298427d3ed5c80c5f74
#
_cell.length_a   1.000
_cell.length_b   1.000
_cell.length_c   1.000
_cell.angle_alpha   90.00
_cell.angle_beta   90.00
_cell.angle_gamma   90.00
#
_symmetry.space_group_name_H-M   'P 1'
#
loop_
_entity.id
_entity.type
_entity.pdbx_description
1 polymer ?
#
loop_
_entity_poly.entity_id
_entity_poly.type
_entity_poly.pdbx_seq_one_letter_code
_entity_poly.pdbx_strand_id
1 'polypeptide(L)'
;MVEPGSLWPGKKPSRRRSAAESHSGVTRRSLLASAALLITTSGATARVVTKVLPWKPNEAYPPTPVVPGGHLFFTANEAALVDAFVDRLIPTDELGPGARDAGVTTFIDRQLTGPYGGHDWLYMQGPFSQNPLPTQGLQSPLTPRQQYRLGLAALESHCTSTFNRSFTQLSADEQDKLIGAFEKGEVQLPNFSSKMLFTAIYTNTIEGFFADPIYGGNRDMAGWKLVGFPGVRYDYRDVLDKPNQPYTLPPVGMQGRPAWGGR
;
A
#
# COMPACT_ATOMS: atom_id res chain seq x y z
N MET A 1 55.04 32.47 -28.96
CA MET A 1 56.08 32.60 -30.04
C MET A 1 56.36 31.18 -30.54
N VAL A 2 56.09 30.97 -31.83
CA VAL A 2 56.54 29.92 -32.77
C VAL A 2 55.77 28.61 -32.77
N GLU A 3 54.84 28.50 -33.74
CA GLU A 3 54.53 27.36 -34.62
C GLU A 3 55.68 27.04 -35.58
N PRO A 4 55.49 26.12 -36.54
CA PRO A 4 54.96 24.77 -36.64
C PRO A 4 55.97 23.87 -37.45
N GLY A 5 55.66 22.64 -37.65
CA GLY A 5 56.45 21.79 -38.57
C GLY A 5 55.77 20.52 -39.00
N SER A 6 55.14 20.58 -40.15
CA SER A 6 54.61 19.51 -40.99
C SER A 6 55.67 18.50 -41.42
N LEU A 7 55.30 17.26 -41.69
CA LEU A 7 55.53 16.58 -42.97
C LEU A 7 55.10 15.12 -42.96
N TRP A 8 54.14 14.82 -43.81
CA TRP A 8 53.81 13.50 -44.31
C TRP A 8 54.84 12.97 -45.32
N PRO A 9 54.94 11.64 -45.46
CA PRO A 9 54.80 11.09 -46.80
C PRO A 9 53.80 9.93 -46.87
N GLY A 10 53.01 9.91 -47.93
CA GLY A 10 51.99 9.00 -48.28
C GLY A 10 52.44 7.59 -48.65
N LYS A 11 51.59 6.64 -48.37
CA LYS A 11 51.55 5.30 -49.00
C LYS A 11 50.25 5.12 -49.75
N LYS A 12 50.38 4.77 -51.03
CA LYS A 12 49.26 4.41 -51.93
C LYS A 12 48.55 3.14 -51.44
N PRO A 13 47.20 3.03 -51.48
CA PRO A 13 46.53 1.83 -51.14
C PRO A 13 46.48 0.81 -52.26
N SER A 14 46.85 -0.41 -51.95
CA SER A 14 46.69 -1.57 -52.83
C SER A 14 45.20 -1.93 -52.93
N ARG A 15 44.68 -2.04 -54.15
CA ARG A 15 43.35 -2.56 -54.47
C ARG A 15 43.23 -4.02 -53.99
N ARG A 16 42.53 -4.26 -52.91
CA ARG A 16 41.93 -5.57 -52.61
C ARG A 16 40.50 -5.58 -53.19
N ARG A 17 40.27 -6.51 -54.08
CA ARG A 17 38.92 -6.88 -54.55
C ARG A 17 38.16 -7.41 -53.33
N SER A 18 37.15 -6.71 -52.90
CA SER A 18 36.18 -7.24 -51.94
C SER A 18 35.17 -8.10 -52.69
N ALA A 19 35.01 -9.33 -52.24
CA ALA A 19 33.92 -10.20 -52.65
C ALA A 19 32.59 -9.52 -52.24
N ALA A 20 31.69 -9.42 -53.20
CA ALA A 20 30.37 -8.90 -52.94
C ALA A 20 29.62 -9.90 -52.06
N GLU A 21 29.44 -9.58 -50.81
CA GLU A 21 28.42 -10.24 -49.99
C GLU A 21 27.03 -9.82 -50.50
N SER A 22 26.36 -10.77 -51.10
CA SER A 22 24.95 -10.61 -51.48
C SER A 22 24.09 -10.54 -50.23
N HIS A 23 23.84 -9.33 -49.74
CA HIS A 23 22.75 -9.13 -48.80
C HIS A 23 21.43 -9.39 -49.59
N SER A 24 20.81 -10.52 -49.32
CA SER A 24 19.46 -10.78 -49.74
C SER A 24 18.52 -9.84 -48.97
N GLY A 25 18.44 -8.59 -49.43
CA GLY A 25 17.51 -7.62 -48.88
C GLY A 25 16.09 -8.12 -49.04
N VAL A 26 15.38 -8.24 -47.90
CA VAL A 26 13.94 -8.52 -47.88
C VAL A 26 13.24 -7.46 -48.74
N THR A 27 12.69 -7.87 -49.89
CA THR A 27 12.02 -6.95 -50.79
C THR A 27 10.64 -6.56 -50.23
N ARG A 28 10.18 -5.34 -50.52
CA ARG A 28 8.84 -4.89 -50.11
C ARG A 28 7.75 -5.87 -50.52
N ARG A 29 7.94 -6.56 -51.67
CA ARG A 29 7.03 -7.59 -52.20
C ARG A 29 7.01 -8.85 -51.33
N SER A 30 8.17 -9.31 -50.84
CA SER A 30 8.24 -10.47 -49.93
C SER A 30 7.65 -10.15 -48.57
N LEU A 31 7.82 -8.90 -48.08
CA LEU A 31 7.24 -8.45 -46.84
C LEU A 31 5.71 -8.37 -46.89
N LEU A 32 5.17 -7.85 -48.00
CA LEU A 32 3.71 -7.83 -48.22
C LEU A 32 3.13 -9.23 -48.44
N ALA A 33 3.83 -10.12 -49.09
CA ALA A 33 3.43 -11.50 -49.24
C ALA A 33 3.42 -12.26 -47.91
N SER A 34 4.42 -12.02 -47.04
CA SER A 34 4.46 -12.59 -45.69
C SER A 34 3.35 -12.03 -44.79
N ALA A 35 3.06 -10.72 -44.88
CA ALA A 35 1.97 -10.10 -44.15
C ALA A 35 0.60 -10.64 -44.60
N ALA A 36 0.38 -10.83 -45.92
CA ALA A 36 -0.84 -11.43 -46.45
C ALA A 36 -1.01 -12.89 -45.98
N LEU A 37 0.09 -13.66 -45.92
CA LEU A 37 0.05 -15.04 -45.44
C LEU A 37 -0.27 -15.10 -43.92
N LEU A 38 0.23 -14.18 -43.14
CA LEU A 38 -0.08 -14.06 -41.70
C LEU A 38 -1.55 -13.71 -41.47
N ILE A 39 -2.15 -12.87 -42.31
CA ILE A 39 -3.56 -12.50 -42.19
C ILE A 39 -4.48 -13.69 -42.58
N THR A 40 -4.07 -14.54 -43.53
CA THR A 40 -4.86 -15.69 -43.92
C THR A 40 -4.73 -16.89 -42.99
N THR A 41 -3.64 -16.98 -42.21
CA THR A 41 -3.42 -18.06 -41.23
C THR A 41 -3.90 -17.70 -39.84
N SER A 42 -4.00 -16.44 -39.52
CA SER A 42 -4.71 -15.98 -38.31
C SER A 42 -6.20 -15.90 -38.60
N GLY A 43 -6.84 -17.04 -38.78
CA GLY A 43 -8.25 -17.17 -38.52
C GLY A 43 -8.42 -16.86 -37.03
N ALA A 44 -8.52 -15.56 -36.68
CA ALA A 44 -9.06 -15.16 -35.40
C ALA A 44 -10.47 -15.68 -35.36
N THR A 45 -10.65 -16.94 -35.01
CA THR A 45 -11.94 -17.46 -34.62
C THR A 45 -12.28 -16.68 -33.35
N ALA A 46 -12.97 -15.55 -33.54
CA ALA A 46 -13.66 -14.91 -32.47
C ALA A 46 -14.61 -15.96 -31.89
N ARG A 47 -14.16 -16.64 -30.85
CA ARG A 47 -14.96 -17.63 -30.16
C ARG A 47 -16.04 -16.85 -29.42
N VAL A 48 -17.21 -16.77 -30.00
CA VAL A 48 -18.37 -16.26 -29.30
C VAL A 48 -18.65 -17.22 -28.15
N VAL A 49 -18.29 -16.81 -26.95
CA VAL A 49 -18.63 -17.55 -25.75
C VAL A 49 -20.10 -17.28 -25.47
N THR A 50 -20.96 -18.21 -25.93
CA THR A 50 -22.42 -18.14 -25.76
C THR A 50 -22.89 -18.64 -24.41
N LYS A 51 -21.98 -19.21 -23.60
CA LYS A 51 -22.28 -19.65 -22.25
C LYS A 51 -21.84 -18.58 -21.26
N VAL A 52 -22.71 -18.26 -20.29
CA VAL A 52 -22.32 -17.50 -19.12
C VAL A 52 -21.25 -18.30 -18.39
N LEU A 53 -20.01 -17.83 -18.46
CA LEU A 53 -18.95 -18.42 -17.66
C LEU A 53 -19.24 -18.06 -16.19
N PRO A 54 -19.29 -19.05 -15.30
CA PRO A 54 -19.47 -18.75 -13.90
C PRO A 54 -18.30 -17.88 -13.44
N TRP A 55 -18.59 -16.63 -13.06
CA TRP A 55 -17.59 -15.76 -12.50
C TRP A 55 -17.26 -16.22 -11.07
N LYS A 56 -15.97 -16.38 -10.80
CA LYS A 56 -15.47 -16.63 -9.45
C LYS A 56 -14.58 -15.46 -9.06
N PRO A 57 -14.79 -14.86 -7.88
CA PRO A 57 -13.94 -13.78 -7.44
C PRO A 57 -12.49 -14.27 -7.30
N ASN A 58 -11.56 -13.46 -7.80
CA ASN A 58 -10.12 -13.68 -7.67
C ASN A 58 -9.58 -15.02 -8.20
N GLU A 59 -10.27 -15.66 -9.16
CA GLU A 59 -9.85 -16.97 -9.69
C GLU A 59 -8.47 -16.91 -10.34
N ALA A 60 -8.14 -15.81 -11.05
CA ALA A 60 -6.85 -15.66 -11.72
C ALA A 60 -5.71 -15.24 -10.77
N TYR A 61 -6.01 -14.35 -9.84
CA TYR A 61 -5.05 -13.81 -8.88
C TYR A 61 -5.72 -13.69 -7.51
N PRO A 62 -5.91 -14.80 -6.80
CA PRO A 62 -6.51 -14.73 -5.47
C PRO A 62 -5.61 -13.91 -4.55
N PRO A 63 -6.11 -12.84 -3.91
CA PRO A 63 -5.32 -12.11 -2.95
C PRO A 63 -4.99 -13.03 -1.78
N THR A 64 -3.75 -12.95 -1.29
CA THR A 64 -3.32 -13.74 -0.14
C THR A 64 -3.86 -13.10 1.13
N PRO A 65 -4.78 -13.75 1.85
CA PRO A 65 -5.29 -13.19 3.09
C PRO A 65 -4.22 -13.17 4.16
N VAL A 66 -4.27 -12.16 5.02
CA VAL A 66 -3.48 -12.15 6.24
C VAL A 66 -3.97 -13.26 7.15
N VAL A 67 -3.12 -14.26 7.37
CA VAL A 67 -3.41 -15.34 8.31
C VAL A 67 -3.29 -14.80 9.73
N PRO A 68 -4.29 -15.01 10.61
CA PRO A 68 -4.16 -14.71 12.02
C PRO A 68 -2.95 -15.44 12.62
N GLY A 69 -2.13 -14.73 13.36
CA GLY A 69 -0.89 -15.26 13.93
C GLY A 69 -0.16 -14.18 14.72
N GLY A 70 1.03 -14.52 15.23
CA GLY A 70 1.87 -13.56 15.94
C GLY A 70 2.25 -12.35 15.08
N HIS A 71 2.66 -11.28 15.73
CA HIS A 71 3.15 -10.08 15.06
C HIS A 71 4.46 -10.38 14.31
N LEU A 72 4.65 -9.79 13.15
CA LEU A 72 5.84 -9.96 12.31
C LEU A 72 6.83 -8.81 12.50
N PHE A 73 6.31 -7.62 12.78
CA PHE A 73 7.09 -6.42 13.01
C PHE A 73 7.12 -6.06 14.49
N PHE A 74 5.98 -5.94 15.16
CA PHE A 74 5.94 -5.52 16.57
C PHE A 74 6.45 -6.60 17.52
N THR A 75 7.20 -6.17 18.54
CA THR A 75 7.35 -6.96 19.76
C THR A 75 6.02 -7.01 20.52
N ALA A 76 5.89 -7.93 21.48
CA ALA A 76 4.68 -8.04 22.29
C ALA A 76 4.34 -6.72 23.02
N ASN A 77 5.35 -6.03 23.54
CA ASN A 77 5.16 -4.75 24.22
C ASN A 77 4.72 -3.64 23.27
N GLU A 78 5.35 -3.54 22.09
CA GLU A 78 4.96 -2.55 21.09
C GLU A 78 3.54 -2.80 20.57
N ALA A 79 3.17 -4.05 20.36
CA ALA A 79 1.81 -4.41 19.96
C ALA A 79 0.79 -3.99 21.04
N ALA A 80 1.11 -4.22 22.32
CA ALA A 80 0.26 -3.79 23.43
C ALA A 80 0.12 -2.26 23.51
N LEU A 81 1.20 -1.51 23.23
CA LEU A 81 1.15 -0.03 23.16
C LEU A 81 0.25 0.44 22.02
N VAL A 82 0.40 -0.17 20.83
CA VAL A 82 -0.44 0.15 19.66
C VAL A 82 -1.89 -0.24 19.92
N ASP A 83 -2.16 -1.42 20.49
CA ASP A 83 -3.51 -1.86 20.86
C ASP A 83 -4.19 -0.84 21.80
N ALA A 84 -3.47 -0.40 22.84
CA ALA A 84 -4.01 0.59 23.77
C ALA A 84 -4.24 1.95 23.09
N PHE A 85 -3.38 2.35 22.16
CA PHE A 85 -3.51 3.63 21.45
C PHE A 85 -4.70 3.60 20.47
N VAL A 86 -4.81 2.57 19.64
CA VAL A 86 -5.90 2.47 18.65
C VAL A 86 -7.27 2.28 19.32
N ASP A 87 -7.30 1.62 20.48
CA ASP A 87 -8.51 1.45 21.30
C ASP A 87 -9.04 2.80 21.83
N ARG A 88 -8.16 3.77 22.08
CA ARG A 88 -8.57 5.14 22.45
C ARG A 88 -9.03 5.94 21.24
N LEU A 89 -8.50 5.69 20.05
CA LEU A 89 -8.92 6.39 18.81
C LEU A 89 -10.30 5.96 18.34
N ILE A 90 -10.58 4.65 18.34
CA ILE A 90 -11.86 4.07 17.96
C ILE A 90 -12.20 2.99 19.00
N PRO A 91 -12.85 3.36 20.12
CA PRO A 91 -13.19 2.41 21.15
C PRO A 91 -14.35 1.49 20.74
N THR A 92 -14.44 0.33 21.37
CA THR A 92 -15.62 -0.53 21.30
C THR A 92 -16.76 0.11 22.09
N ASP A 93 -17.90 0.28 21.46
CA ASP A 93 -19.11 0.87 22.07
C ASP A 93 -20.40 0.19 21.58
N GLU A 94 -21.55 0.81 21.80
CA GLU A 94 -22.86 0.33 21.37
C GLU A 94 -23.05 0.26 19.85
N LEU A 95 -22.23 0.99 19.08
CA LEU A 95 -22.26 0.99 17.62
C LEU A 95 -21.51 -0.21 17.03
N GLY A 96 -20.59 -0.80 17.79
CA GLY A 96 -19.88 -1.99 17.36
C GLY A 96 -18.45 -2.13 17.89
N PRO A 97 -17.70 -3.09 17.34
CA PRO A 97 -16.31 -3.32 17.69
C PRO A 97 -15.43 -2.12 17.33
N GLY A 98 -14.54 -1.73 18.23
CA GLY A 98 -13.53 -0.71 18.02
C GLY A 98 -12.33 -1.19 17.21
N ALA A 99 -11.33 -0.31 17.04
CA ALA A 99 -10.16 -0.57 16.20
C ALA A 99 -9.34 -1.78 16.66
N ARG A 100 -9.16 -1.94 17.97
CA ARG A 100 -8.48 -3.10 18.55
C ARG A 100 -9.16 -4.41 18.18
N ASP A 101 -10.46 -4.51 18.42
CA ASP A 101 -11.25 -5.71 18.17
C ASP A 101 -11.37 -5.99 16.66
N ALA A 102 -11.43 -4.95 15.85
CA ALA A 102 -11.39 -5.03 14.39
C ALA A 102 -10.02 -5.46 13.83
N GLY A 103 -9.00 -5.65 14.68
CA GLY A 103 -7.69 -6.16 14.27
C GLY A 103 -6.76 -5.12 13.64
N VAL A 104 -6.97 -3.84 13.92
CA VAL A 104 -6.17 -2.74 13.33
C VAL A 104 -4.68 -2.90 13.62
N THR A 105 -4.29 -3.34 14.81
CA THR A 105 -2.87 -3.58 15.16
C THR A 105 -2.25 -4.65 14.25
N THR A 106 -3.02 -5.70 13.91
CA THR A 106 -2.55 -6.70 12.93
C THR A 106 -2.37 -6.09 11.55
N PHE A 107 -3.30 -5.24 11.11
CA PHE A 107 -3.14 -4.50 9.85
C PHE A 107 -1.87 -3.67 9.84
N ILE A 108 -1.65 -2.85 10.85
CA ILE A 108 -0.45 -1.99 10.96
C ILE A 108 0.83 -2.83 10.95
N ASP A 109 0.86 -3.91 11.72
CA ASP A 109 1.99 -4.84 11.78
C ASP A 109 2.36 -5.40 10.39
N ARG A 110 1.36 -5.81 9.61
CA ARG A 110 1.56 -6.35 8.25
C ARG A 110 1.98 -5.28 7.26
N GLN A 111 1.40 -4.07 7.34
CA GLN A 111 1.82 -2.94 6.51
C GLN A 111 3.28 -2.57 6.79
N LEU A 112 3.67 -2.51 8.05
CA LEU A 112 5.05 -2.20 8.44
C LEU A 112 6.05 -3.28 8.04
N THR A 113 5.64 -4.53 7.95
CA THR A 113 6.49 -5.63 7.45
C THR A 113 6.70 -5.54 5.94
N GLY A 114 5.71 -5.06 5.22
CA GLY A 114 5.70 -4.94 3.76
C GLY A 114 6.42 -3.70 3.21
N PRO A 115 6.32 -3.47 1.90
CA PRO A 115 6.97 -2.35 1.20
C PRO A 115 6.59 -0.96 1.73
N TYR A 116 5.38 -0.79 2.26
CA TYR A 116 4.97 0.44 2.95
C TYR A 116 5.93 0.78 4.09
N GLY A 117 6.25 -0.19 4.94
CA GLY A 117 7.12 0.00 6.09
C GLY A 117 8.53 0.46 5.73
N GLY A 118 9.04 0.10 4.55
CA GLY A 118 10.35 0.51 4.04
C GLY A 118 10.31 1.76 3.18
N HIS A 119 9.13 2.25 2.76
CA HIS A 119 8.97 3.22 1.69
C HIS A 119 9.65 2.78 0.39
N ASP A 120 9.57 1.48 0.04
CA ASP A 120 10.37 0.85 -1.02
C ASP A 120 10.18 1.50 -2.41
N TRP A 121 9.08 2.22 -2.64
CA TRP A 121 8.77 2.95 -3.89
C TRP A 121 8.86 4.48 -3.77
N LEU A 122 9.29 5.01 -2.62
CA LEU A 122 9.44 6.45 -2.45
C LEU A 122 10.91 6.86 -2.56
N TYR A 123 11.14 8.03 -3.17
CA TYR A 123 12.45 8.64 -3.17
C TYR A 123 12.74 9.23 -1.79
N MET A 124 13.67 8.60 -1.06
CA MET A 124 13.98 8.91 0.33
C MET A 124 15.34 9.62 0.51
N GLN A 125 15.85 10.29 -0.53
CA GLN A 125 17.08 11.07 -0.42
C GLN A 125 16.78 12.54 -0.22
N GLY A 126 17.45 13.15 0.79
CA GLY A 126 17.32 14.59 1.06
C GLY A 126 17.92 15.50 -0.02
N PRO A 127 17.83 16.82 0.17
CA PRO A 127 17.47 17.49 1.42
C PRO A 127 15.95 17.50 1.68
N PHE A 128 15.56 17.29 2.95
CA PHE A 128 14.16 17.39 3.38
C PHE A 128 13.84 18.80 3.84
N SER A 129 12.66 19.32 3.47
CA SER A 129 12.19 20.64 3.89
C SER A 129 11.87 20.64 5.38
N GLN A 130 12.31 21.68 6.09
CA GLN A 130 11.96 21.88 7.50
C GLN A 130 10.53 22.41 7.68
N ASN A 131 10.02 23.12 6.70
CA ASN A 131 8.68 23.72 6.70
C ASN A 131 7.97 23.39 5.40
N PRO A 132 7.58 22.12 5.21
CA PRO A 132 6.91 21.71 3.97
C PRO A 132 5.49 22.27 3.89
N LEU A 133 5.07 22.58 2.67
CA LEU A 133 3.65 22.79 2.40
C LEU A 133 2.91 21.46 2.51
N PRO A 134 1.62 21.46 2.90
CA PRO A 134 0.84 20.23 3.01
C PRO A 134 0.80 19.38 1.73
N THR A 135 0.99 20.02 0.57
CA THR A 135 0.98 19.38 -0.76
C THR A 135 2.32 18.78 -1.18
N GLN A 136 3.40 18.98 -0.41
CA GLN A 136 4.74 18.51 -0.77
C GLN A 136 5.04 17.06 -0.33
N GLY A 137 4.06 16.37 0.24
CA GLY A 137 4.21 15.00 0.70
C GLY A 137 5.12 14.86 1.93
N LEU A 138 5.58 13.66 2.19
CA LEU A 138 6.39 13.34 3.36
C LEU A 138 7.78 13.98 3.24
N GLN A 139 8.14 14.79 4.24
CA GLN A 139 9.45 15.42 4.36
C GLN A 139 10.17 14.88 5.62
N SER A 140 10.44 13.59 5.64
CA SER A 140 11.14 12.92 6.73
C SER A 140 12.14 11.89 6.18
N PRO A 141 13.35 11.79 6.74
CA PRO A 141 14.29 10.74 6.41
C PRO A 141 13.89 9.38 6.99
N LEU A 142 12.92 9.36 7.90
CA LEU A 142 12.49 8.15 8.60
C LEU A 142 11.44 7.40 7.79
N THR A 143 11.69 6.11 7.57
CA THR A 143 10.68 5.19 7.04
C THR A 143 9.57 4.94 8.09
N PRO A 144 8.37 4.46 7.70
CA PRO A 144 7.33 4.12 8.66
C PRO A 144 7.80 3.14 9.75
N ARG A 145 8.61 2.13 9.43
CA ARG A 145 9.21 1.24 10.42
C ARG A 145 10.02 1.99 11.47
N GLN A 146 10.85 2.92 11.01
CA GLN A 146 11.68 3.73 11.90
C GLN A 146 10.84 4.69 12.75
N GLN A 147 9.81 5.29 12.15
CA GLN A 147 8.88 6.16 12.88
C GLN A 147 8.17 5.41 14.02
N TYR A 148 7.67 4.21 13.75
CA TYR A 148 7.03 3.40 14.78
C TYR A 148 8.03 2.96 15.87
N ARG A 149 9.20 2.45 15.50
CA ARG A 149 10.22 2.03 16.48
C ARG A 149 10.64 3.17 17.41
N LEU A 150 11.02 4.29 16.82
CA LEU A 150 11.49 5.46 17.59
C LEU A 150 10.34 6.10 18.37
N GLY A 151 9.17 6.22 17.74
CA GLY A 151 8.02 6.87 18.36
C GLY A 151 7.45 6.08 19.53
N LEU A 152 7.28 4.76 19.41
CA LEU A 152 6.79 3.90 20.51
C LEU A 152 7.79 3.86 21.67
N ALA A 153 9.10 3.78 21.37
CA ALA A 153 10.14 3.85 22.41
C ALA A 153 10.12 5.21 23.14
N ALA A 154 9.94 6.31 22.40
CA ALA A 154 9.86 7.65 22.96
C ALA A 154 8.57 7.85 23.79
N LEU A 155 7.42 7.33 23.36
CA LEU A 155 6.18 7.33 24.12
C LEU A 155 6.35 6.60 25.45
N GLU A 156 6.92 5.40 25.42
CA GLU A 156 7.11 4.59 26.63
C GLU A 156 8.10 5.23 27.59
N SER A 157 9.19 5.79 27.08
CA SER A 157 10.16 6.55 27.89
C SER A 157 9.51 7.78 28.53
N HIS A 158 8.68 8.52 27.80
CA HIS A 158 7.94 9.66 28.33
C HIS A 158 6.98 9.23 29.44
N CYS A 159 6.21 8.18 29.24
CA CYS A 159 5.28 7.66 30.25
C CYS A 159 6.01 7.21 31.51
N THR A 160 7.10 6.48 31.37
CA THR A 160 7.89 6.01 32.50
C THR A 160 8.50 7.19 33.28
N SER A 161 9.05 8.19 32.59
CA SER A 161 9.67 9.34 33.25
C SER A 161 8.66 10.29 33.89
N THR A 162 7.48 10.46 33.33
CA THR A 162 6.47 11.42 33.76
C THR A 162 5.49 10.81 34.77
N PHE A 163 5.06 9.57 34.55
CA PHE A 163 4.00 8.91 35.32
C PHE A 163 4.52 7.74 36.16
N ASN A 164 5.79 7.33 35.97
CA ASN A 164 6.37 6.10 36.53
C ASN A 164 5.54 4.85 36.19
N ARG A 165 4.90 4.83 35.05
CA ARG A 165 4.04 3.77 34.52
C ARG A 165 4.17 3.68 33.01
N SER A 166 3.94 2.49 32.45
CA SER A 166 3.78 2.30 31.01
C SER A 166 2.52 3.00 30.49
N PHE A 167 2.48 3.37 29.20
CA PHE A 167 1.28 3.90 28.56
C PHE A 167 0.08 2.98 28.75
N THR A 168 0.28 1.67 28.65
CA THR A 168 -0.79 0.66 28.84
C THR A 168 -1.33 0.59 30.27
N GLN A 169 -0.61 1.14 31.24
CA GLN A 169 -1.01 1.18 32.65
C GLN A 169 -1.67 2.50 33.07
N LEU A 170 -1.71 3.48 32.17
CA LEU A 170 -2.44 4.72 32.39
C LEU A 170 -3.93 4.47 32.33
N SER A 171 -4.72 5.25 33.07
CA SER A 171 -6.18 5.24 32.91
C SER A 171 -6.61 5.77 31.55
N ALA A 172 -7.82 5.46 31.11
CA ALA A 172 -8.38 5.93 29.85
C ALA A 172 -8.28 7.46 29.70
N ASP A 173 -8.62 8.20 30.76
CA ASP A 173 -8.54 9.66 30.76
C ASP A 173 -7.10 10.19 30.64
N GLU A 174 -6.13 9.51 31.26
CA GLU A 174 -4.71 9.87 31.14
C GLU A 174 -4.20 9.58 29.72
N GLN A 175 -4.58 8.43 29.14
CA GLN A 175 -4.24 8.08 27.77
C GLN A 175 -4.83 9.10 26.78
N ASP A 176 -6.11 9.47 26.93
CA ASP A 176 -6.77 10.43 26.04
C ASP A 176 -6.11 11.82 26.11
N LYS A 177 -5.78 12.28 27.32
CA LYS A 177 -5.04 13.55 27.52
C LYS A 177 -3.67 13.52 26.84
N LEU A 178 -2.95 12.41 27.00
CA LEU A 178 -1.63 12.25 26.42
C LEU A 178 -1.70 12.16 24.88
N ILE A 179 -2.66 11.40 24.33
CA ILE A 179 -2.91 11.31 22.89
C ILE A 179 -3.24 12.69 22.32
N GLY A 180 -4.11 13.47 22.98
CA GLY A 180 -4.42 14.84 22.57
C GLY A 180 -3.23 15.78 22.61
N ALA A 181 -2.31 15.61 23.58
CA ALA A 181 -1.06 16.36 23.61
C ALA A 181 -0.08 15.94 22.50
N PHE A 182 -0.07 14.66 22.12
CA PHE A 182 0.69 14.16 20.95
C PHE A 182 0.14 14.72 19.65
N GLU A 183 -1.18 14.75 19.46
CA GLU A 183 -1.85 15.35 18.30
C GLU A 183 -1.42 16.79 18.08
N LYS A 184 -1.39 17.58 19.15
CA LYS A 184 -0.99 18.99 19.12
C LYS A 184 0.53 19.20 19.01
N GLY A 185 1.34 18.16 19.24
CA GLY A 185 2.80 18.25 19.26
C GLY A 185 3.33 18.93 20.53
N GLU A 186 2.56 18.97 21.60
CA GLU A 186 2.91 19.63 22.86
C GLU A 186 3.91 18.81 23.69
N VAL A 187 3.98 17.49 23.47
CA VAL A 187 4.93 16.63 24.18
C VAL A 187 6.29 16.69 23.52
N GLN A 188 7.29 17.15 24.28
CA GLN A 188 8.67 17.20 23.82
C GLN A 188 9.33 15.83 23.99
N LEU A 189 9.68 15.20 22.90
CA LEU A 189 10.39 13.91 22.86
C LEU A 189 11.82 14.13 22.35
N PRO A 190 12.83 13.45 22.90
CA PRO A 190 14.19 13.54 22.39
C PRO A 190 14.27 13.06 20.93
N ASN A 191 14.71 13.95 20.05
CA ASN A 191 14.96 13.65 18.62
C ASN A 191 13.79 13.06 17.84
N PHE A 192 12.55 13.22 18.31
CA PHE A 192 11.36 12.71 17.66
C PHE A 192 10.16 13.64 17.87
N SER A 193 9.29 13.75 16.88
CA SER A 193 8.06 14.54 16.97
C SER A 193 6.89 13.70 17.49
N SER A 194 6.32 14.11 18.63
CA SER A 194 5.10 13.46 19.16
C SER A 194 3.95 13.49 18.15
N LYS A 195 3.79 14.60 17.44
CA LYS A 195 2.80 14.73 16.35
C LYS A 195 3.03 13.75 15.22
N MET A 196 4.28 13.43 14.89
CA MET A 196 4.60 12.43 13.84
C MET A 196 4.11 11.05 14.24
N LEU A 197 4.31 10.63 15.49
CA LEU A 197 3.79 9.35 15.98
C LEU A 197 2.27 9.32 15.95
N PHE A 198 1.63 10.36 16.49
CA PHE A 198 0.16 10.47 16.46
C PHE A 198 -0.37 10.34 15.04
N THR A 199 0.16 11.13 14.10
CA THR A 199 -0.29 11.11 12.70
C THR A 199 -0.12 9.73 12.07
N ALA A 200 1.01 9.07 12.31
CA ALA A 200 1.27 7.72 11.78
C ALA A 200 0.25 6.70 12.32
N ILE A 201 0.06 6.65 13.64
CA ILE A 201 -0.90 5.71 14.25
C ILE A 201 -2.34 6.05 13.83
N TYR A 202 -2.72 7.33 13.87
CA TYR A 202 -4.08 7.77 13.49
C TYR A 202 -4.40 7.40 12.06
N THR A 203 -3.54 7.75 11.10
CA THR A 203 -3.74 7.44 9.69
C THR A 203 -3.88 5.94 9.48
N ASN A 204 -2.94 5.15 10.02
CA ASN A 204 -3.00 3.70 9.85
C ASN A 204 -4.17 3.06 10.62
N THR A 205 -4.66 3.70 11.68
CA THR A 205 -5.89 3.25 12.37
C THR A 205 -7.11 3.39 11.48
N ILE A 206 -7.28 4.54 10.85
CA ILE A 206 -8.39 4.77 9.91
C ILE A 206 -8.27 3.83 8.70
N GLU A 207 -7.08 3.72 8.12
CA GLU A 207 -6.84 2.80 7.01
C GLU A 207 -7.18 1.35 7.40
N GLY A 208 -6.68 0.86 8.52
CA GLY A 208 -6.91 -0.51 8.97
C GLY A 208 -8.35 -0.79 9.38
N PHE A 209 -9.06 0.20 9.96
CA PHE A 209 -10.44 0.05 10.37
C PHE A 209 -11.42 0.00 9.18
N PHE A 210 -11.06 0.62 8.05
CA PHE A 210 -11.88 0.64 6.85
C PHE A 210 -11.28 -0.13 5.66
N ALA A 211 -10.13 -0.77 5.83
CA ALA A 211 -9.54 -1.63 4.80
C ALA A 211 -10.42 -2.83 4.47
N ASP A 212 -10.13 -3.48 3.34
CA ASP A 212 -10.66 -4.83 3.12
C ASP A 212 -10.09 -5.80 4.17
N PRO A 213 -10.93 -6.66 4.77
CA PRO A 213 -10.48 -7.63 5.78
C PRO A 213 -9.30 -8.51 5.37
N ILE A 214 -9.05 -8.65 4.09
CA ILE A 214 -7.91 -9.42 3.57
C ILE A 214 -6.56 -8.91 4.08
N TYR A 215 -6.47 -7.61 4.42
CA TYR A 215 -5.25 -6.99 4.93
C TYR A 215 -5.06 -7.12 6.44
N GLY A 216 -5.98 -7.82 7.14
CA GLY A 216 -5.88 -8.15 8.56
C GLY A 216 -6.57 -7.20 9.52
N GLY A 217 -7.01 -6.02 9.05
CA GLY A 217 -7.89 -5.10 9.76
C GLY A 217 -9.36 -5.32 9.42
N ASN A 218 -10.24 -4.41 9.89
CA ASN A 218 -11.68 -4.42 9.59
C ASN A 218 -12.31 -5.82 9.73
N ARG A 219 -11.92 -6.53 10.76
CA ARG A 219 -12.40 -7.90 11.02
C ARG A 219 -13.91 -7.93 11.01
N ASP A 220 -14.46 -8.95 10.37
CA ASP A 220 -15.91 -9.12 10.19
C ASP A 220 -16.59 -7.92 9.50
N MET A 221 -15.79 -7.09 8.80
CA MET A 221 -16.26 -5.88 8.13
C MET A 221 -16.90 -4.88 9.10
N ALA A 222 -16.38 -4.78 10.32
CA ALA A 222 -16.92 -3.95 11.39
C ALA A 222 -17.02 -2.48 10.98
N GLY A 223 -15.95 -1.90 10.45
CA GLY A 223 -15.93 -0.52 9.97
C GLY A 223 -16.87 -0.29 8.78
N TRP A 224 -16.95 -1.25 7.85
CA TRP A 224 -17.86 -1.15 6.71
C TRP A 224 -19.34 -1.23 7.13
N LYS A 225 -19.66 -2.09 8.10
CA LYS A 225 -21.02 -2.18 8.67
C LYS A 225 -21.40 -0.89 9.39
N LEU A 226 -20.46 -0.32 10.13
CA LEU A 226 -20.66 0.94 10.86
C LEU A 226 -21.08 2.08 9.93
N VAL A 227 -20.41 2.22 8.76
CA VAL A 227 -20.70 3.31 7.81
C VAL A 227 -21.67 2.91 6.68
N GLY A 228 -22.19 1.68 6.68
CA GLY A 228 -23.08 1.18 5.63
C GLY A 228 -22.39 0.99 4.27
N PHE A 229 -21.06 0.79 4.25
CA PHE A 229 -20.33 0.55 3.00
C PHE A 229 -20.60 -0.86 2.48
N PRO A 230 -21.06 -1.01 1.22
CA PRO A 230 -21.48 -2.31 0.67
C PRO A 230 -20.30 -3.21 0.29
N GLY A 231 -19.06 -2.74 0.42
CA GLY A 231 -17.86 -3.46 0.04
C GLY A 231 -17.54 -3.38 -1.44
N VAL A 232 -16.71 -4.30 -1.92
CA VAL A 232 -16.17 -4.33 -3.30
C VAL A 232 -17.17 -4.94 -4.28
N ARG A 233 -18.28 -4.29 -4.50
CA ARG A 233 -19.28 -4.71 -5.51
C ARG A 233 -18.96 -4.08 -6.84
N TYR A 234 -19.10 -4.84 -7.90
CA TYR A 234 -18.87 -4.37 -9.27
C TYR A 234 -20.16 -4.00 -10.01
N ASP A 235 -21.33 -4.29 -9.45
CA ASP A 235 -22.62 -4.08 -10.09
C ASP A 235 -23.64 -3.52 -9.09
N TYR A 236 -24.23 -2.40 -9.47
CA TYR A 236 -25.26 -1.70 -8.68
C TYR A 236 -26.54 -1.48 -9.47
N ARG A 237 -26.74 -2.18 -10.61
CA ARG A 237 -27.91 -2.01 -11.48
C ARG A 237 -29.23 -2.30 -10.77
N ASP A 238 -29.22 -3.18 -9.76
CA ASP A 238 -30.36 -3.55 -8.95
C ASP A 238 -30.88 -2.45 -8.01
N VAL A 239 -30.10 -1.36 -7.84
CA VAL A 239 -30.41 -0.26 -6.95
C VAL A 239 -30.44 1.12 -7.63
N LEU A 240 -30.20 1.21 -8.93
CA LEU A 240 -30.21 2.48 -9.65
C LEU A 240 -31.54 3.23 -9.53
N ASP A 241 -32.65 2.51 -9.47
CA ASP A 241 -33.99 3.06 -9.36
C ASP A 241 -34.44 3.31 -7.91
N LYS A 242 -33.52 3.17 -6.95
CA LYS A 242 -33.80 3.24 -5.50
C LYS A 242 -32.93 4.27 -4.78
N PRO A 243 -32.92 5.54 -5.23
CA PRO A 243 -32.12 6.56 -4.58
C PRO A 243 -32.57 6.76 -3.12
N ASN A 244 -31.61 7.03 -2.23
CA ASN A 244 -31.86 7.28 -0.81
C ASN A 244 -32.50 6.11 -0.03
N GLN A 245 -32.48 4.91 -0.58
CA GLN A 245 -32.88 3.72 0.16
C GLN A 245 -31.66 3.01 0.76
N PRO A 246 -31.77 2.48 1.98
CA PRO A 246 -30.69 1.72 2.60
C PRO A 246 -30.30 0.51 1.73
N TYR A 247 -29.01 0.31 1.56
CA TYR A 247 -28.49 -0.88 0.87
C TYR A 247 -28.48 -2.05 1.86
N THR A 248 -29.41 -2.99 1.69
CA THR A 248 -29.67 -4.06 2.68
C THR A 248 -28.80 -5.31 2.51
N LEU A 249 -28.08 -5.44 1.39
CA LEU A 249 -27.22 -6.60 1.20
C LEU A 249 -25.96 -6.48 2.05
N PRO A 250 -25.48 -7.56 2.67
CA PRO A 250 -24.29 -7.53 3.50
C PRO A 250 -23.05 -7.14 2.69
N PRO A 251 -22.06 -6.47 3.30
CA PRO A 251 -20.85 -6.07 2.62
C PRO A 251 -20.07 -7.29 2.08
N VAL A 252 -19.29 -7.07 1.02
CA VAL A 252 -18.51 -8.11 0.34
C VAL A 252 -17.06 -7.66 0.26
N GLY A 253 -16.13 -8.45 0.78
CA GLY A 253 -14.70 -8.23 0.64
C GLY A 253 -14.13 -8.74 -0.69
N MET A 254 -12.86 -8.46 -0.95
CA MET A 254 -12.16 -8.90 -2.15
C MET A 254 -12.14 -10.44 -2.33
N GLN A 255 -12.23 -11.18 -1.24
CA GLN A 255 -12.36 -12.64 -1.29
C GLN A 255 -13.78 -13.13 -1.64
N GLY A 256 -14.73 -12.21 -1.83
CA GLY A 256 -16.12 -12.53 -2.05
C GLY A 256 -16.85 -12.95 -0.76
N ARG A 257 -17.93 -13.71 -0.92
CA ARG A 257 -18.67 -14.29 0.20
C ARG A 257 -18.32 -15.78 0.35
N PRO A 258 -18.27 -16.31 1.57
CA PRO A 258 -18.06 -17.74 1.78
C PRO A 258 -19.06 -18.62 0.99
N ALA A 259 -20.29 -18.15 0.83
CA ALA A 259 -21.33 -18.83 0.07
C ALA A 259 -21.06 -18.89 -1.45
N TRP A 260 -20.16 -18.12 -2.00
CA TRP A 260 -19.82 -18.13 -3.42
C TRP A 260 -18.68 -19.10 -3.77
N GLY A 261 -17.90 -19.51 -2.78
CA GLY A 261 -16.82 -20.51 -2.95
C GLY A 261 -17.26 -21.97 -2.87
N GLY A 262 -18.52 -22.24 -2.62
CA GLY A 262 -19.08 -23.56 -2.33
C GLY A 262 -20.08 -24.07 -3.38
N ARG A 263 -19.82 -23.96 -4.69
CA ARG A 263 -20.58 -24.67 -5.74
C ARG A 263 -19.65 -25.32 -6.73
#